data_16fd5d909a25cee121e04fc9cfdc1c55
#
_entry.id   16fd5d909a25cee121e04fc9cfdc1c55
#
_cell.length_a   1.000
_cell.length_b   1.000
_cell.length_c   1.000
_cell.angle_alpha   90.00
_cell.angle_beta   90.00
_cell.angle_gamma   90.00
#
_symmetry.space_group_name_H-M   'P 1'
#
loop_
_entity.id
_entity.type
_entity.pdbx_description
1 polymer ?
#
loop_
_entity_poly.entity_id
_entity_poly.type
_entity_poly.pdbx_seq_one_letter_code
_entity_poly.pdbx_strand_id
1 'polypeptide(L)'
;RPIGVHEFMYPLMQGHDSVALQADVEFGGTDQTFNLLMGRHLQELEGQEPQVVITMPLLEGLDGVQKMSKSLGNYIGIDEEPKEMYGKAMSIPDELMMRYFMLVTDMPIEDQEDMEKRLESGELHPRDAKMQLARTIVRLYHGEEAALEAEEEFKRVFQQRALPTDIPEYAMDAPTEPIFVPQF
;
A
#
# COMPACT_ATOMS: atom_id res chain seq x y z
N ARG A 1 6.96 -19.04 -21.07
CA ARG A 1 6.39 -20.01 -20.14
C ARG A 1 5.25 -20.76 -20.79
N PRO A 2 5.16 -22.11 -20.69
CA PRO A 2 4.00 -22.87 -21.18
C PRO A 2 2.73 -22.44 -20.41
N ILE A 3 1.61 -22.34 -21.14
CA ILE A 3 0.30 -22.02 -20.54
C ILE A 3 -0.41 -23.35 -20.25
N GLY A 4 -0.81 -23.56 -19.00
CA GLY A 4 -1.56 -24.74 -18.59
C GLY A 4 -3.05 -24.62 -18.94
N VAL A 5 -3.72 -25.75 -19.18
CA VAL A 5 -5.16 -25.77 -19.49
C VAL A 5 -6.00 -25.12 -18.38
N HIS A 6 -5.61 -25.27 -17.13
CA HIS A 6 -6.28 -24.64 -15.99
C HIS A 6 -6.22 -23.10 -16.05
N GLU A 7 -5.18 -22.51 -16.65
CA GLU A 7 -5.07 -21.07 -16.83
C GLU A 7 -6.13 -20.53 -17.80
N PHE A 8 -6.56 -21.32 -18.77
CA PHE A 8 -7.70 -20.99 -19.64
C PHE A 8 -9.05 -21.09 -18.93
N MET A 9 -9.15 -21.99 -17.94
CA MET A 9 -10.39 -22.16 -17.18
C MET A 9 -10.57 -21.09 -16.10
N TYR A 10 -9.51 -20.41 -15.68
CA TYR A 10 -9.54 -19.45 -14.59
C TYR A 10 -10.60 -18.34 -14.75
N PRO A 11 -10.70 -17.65 -15.92
CA PRO A 11 -11.73 -16.62 -16.11
C PRO A 11 -13.16 -17.17 -16.02
N LEU A 12 -13.39 -18.41 -16.47
CA LEU A 12 -14.68 -19.06 -16.38
C LEU A 12 -15.04 -19.42 -14.94
N MET A 13 -14.08 -19.91 -14.18
CA MET A 13 -14.29 -20.24 -12.76
C MET A 13 -14.61 -18.98 -11.94
N GLN A 14 -13.82 -17.92 -12.12
CA GLN A 14 -14.08 -16.64 -11.47
C GLN A 14 -15.43 -16.03 -11.91
N GLY A 15 -15.74 -16.07 -13.21
CA GLY A 15 -17.01 -15.58 -13.72
C GLY A 15 -18.21 -16.37 -13.19
N HIS A 16 -18.06 -17.69 -12.98
CA HIS A 16 -19.11 -18.52 -12.38
C HIS A 16 -19.35 -18.20 -10.90
N ASP A 17 -18.34 -17.68 -10.17
CA ASP A 17 -18.54 -17.20 -8.81
C ASP A 17 -19.55 -16.04 -8.77
N SER A 18 -19.48 -15.12 -9.76
CA SER A 18 -20.46 -14.03 -9.88
C SER A 18 -21.87 -14.55 -10.12
N VAL A 19 -22.03 -15.62 -10.91
CA VAL A 19 -23.33 -16.31 -11.12
C VAL A 19 -23.82 -16.96 -9.82
N ALA A 20 -22.96 -17.70 -9.14
CA ALA A 20 -23.31 -18.43 -7.92
C ALA A 20 -23.70 -17.50 -6.77
N LEU A 21 -23.01 -16.35 -6.67
CA LEU A 21 -23.31 -15.31 -5.68
C LEU A 21 -24.49 -14.42 -6.07
N GLN A 22 -24.94 -14.47 -7.33
CA GLN A 22 -25.90 -13.53 -7.90
C GLN A 22 -25.46 -12.07 -7.63
N ALA A 23 -24.18 -11.79 -7.92
CA ALA A 23 -23.57 -10.52 -7.59
C ALA A 23 -24.21 -9.36 -8.37
N ASP A 24 -24.57 -8.29 -7.70
CA ASP A 24 -25.07 -7.05 -8.30
C ASP A 24 -23.93 -6.12 -8.73
N VAL A 25 -22.84 -6.11 -7.96
CA VAL A 25 -21.66 -5.27 -8.19
C VAL A 25 -20.40 -6.06 -7.86
N GLU A 26 -19.41 -5.99 -8.76
CA GLU A 26 -18.08 -6.59 -8.53
C GLU A 26 -16.99 -5.54 -8.68
N PHE A 27 -16.08 -5.48 -7.70
CA PHE A 27 -14.91 -4.60 -7.70
C PHE A 27 -13.65 -5.37 -8.02
N GLY A 28 -12.76 -4.77 -8.80
CA GLY A 28 -11.46 -5.35 -9.05
C GLY A 28 -10.40 -4.32 -9.45
N GLY A 29 -9.16 -4.76 -9.57
CA GLY A 29 -8.13 -3.97 -10.22
C GLY A 29 -8.35 -3.93 -11.75
N THR A 30 -7.78 -2.94 -12.42
CA THR A 30 -7.84 -2.84 -13.89
C THR A 30 -7.27 -4.06 -14.59
N ASP A 31 -6.38 -4.82 -13.96
CA ASP A 31 -5.85 -6.10 -14.44
C ASP A 31 -6.89 -7.22 -14.45
N GLN A 32 -7.99 -7.08 -13.69
CA GLN A 32 -9.08 -8.05 -13.57
C GLN A 32 -10.25 -7.79 -14.54
N THR A 33 -10.19 -6.72 -15.34
CA THR A 33 -11.32 -6.28 -16.20
C THR A 33 -11.87 -7.41 -17.05
N PHE A 34 -11.01 -8.22 -17.68
CA PHE A 34 -11.44 -9.34 -18.50
C PHE A 34 -12.24 -10.39 -17.70
N ASN A 35 -11.75 -10.76 -16.53
CA ASN A 35 -12.39 -11.77 -15.68
C ASN A 35 -13.74 -11.26 -15.15
N LEU A 36 -13.83 -9.99 -14.76
CA LEU A 36 -15.07 -9.35 -14.29
C LEU A 36 -16.13 -9.29 -15.39
N LEU A 37 -15.72 -8.97 -16.63
CA LEU A 37 -16.61 -8.98 -17.79
C LEU A 37 -17.06 -10.40 -18.16
N MET A 38 -16.25 -11.42 -17.90
CA MET A 38 -16.66 -12.83 -18.06
C MET A 38 -17.80 -13.18 -17.10
N GLY A 39 -17.75 -12.66 -15.85
CA GLY A 39 -18.85 -12.80 -14.88
C GLY A 39 -20.18 -12.27 -15.43
N ARG A 40 -20.18 -11.07 -16.00
CA ARG A 40 -21.36 -10.49 -16.65
C ARG A 40 -21.91 -11.39 -17.75
N HIS A 41 -21.01 -11.89 -18.62
CA HIS A 41 -21.41 -12.74 -19.73
C HIS A 41 -22.02 -14.08 -19.27
N LEU A 42 -21.47 -14.69 -18.23
CA LEU A 42 -22.03 -15.92 -17.66
C LEU A 42 -23.37 -15.68 -16.95
N GLN A 43 -23.54 -14.55 -16.27
CA GLN A 43 -24.84 -14.16 -15.71
C GLN A 43 -25.91 -14.01 -16.77
N GLU A 44 -25.62 -13.38 -17.91
CA GLU A 44 -26.55 -13.29 -19.06
C GLU A 44 -26.96 -14.67 -19.58
N LEU A 45 -26.00 -15.60 -19.72
CA LEU A 45 -26.28 -16.97 -20.17
C LEU A 45 -27.17 -17.76 -19.22
N GLU A 46 -27.07 -17.47 -17.91
CA GLU A 46 -27.89 -18.07 -16.85
C GLU A 46 -29.22 -17.31 -16.60
N GLY A 47 -29.49 -16.27 -17.41
CA GLY A 47 -30.72 -15.48 -17.31
C GLY A 47 -30.77 -14.54 -16.12
N GLN A 48 -29.62 -14.22 -15.53
CA GLN A 48 -29.47 -13.21 -14.46
C GLN A 48 -29.24 -11.83 -15.06
N GLU A 49 -29.54 -10.78 -14.30
CA GLU A 49 -29.12 -9.42 -14.63
C GLU A 49 -27.60 -9.27 -14.50
N PRO A 50 -26.91 -8.78 -15.53
CA PRO A 50 -25.45 -8.65 -15.44
C PRO A 50 -25.00 -7.63 -14.41
N GLN A 51 -24.06 -8.02 -13.56
CA GLN A 51 -23.48 -7.16 -12.50
C GLN A 51 -22.86 -5.89 -13.05
N VAL A 52 -22.82 -4.84 -12.22
CA VAL A 52 -22.01 -3.65 -12.45
C VAL A 52 -20.55 -3.97 -12.12
N VAL A 53 -19.64 -3.63 -13.03
CA VAL A 53 -18.20 -3.81 -12.82
C VAL A 53 -17.55 -2.46 -12.55
N ILE A 54 -16.84 -2.36 -11.44
CA ILE A 54 -16.05 -1.18 -11.05
C ILE A 54 -14.59 -1.59 -10.92
N THR A 55 -13.72 -0.96 -11.72
CA THR A 55 -12.28 -1.24 -11.66
C THR A 55 -11.51 -0.05 -11.15
N MET A 56 -10.52 -0.33 -10.30
CA MET A 56 -9.62 0.66 -9.72
C MET A 56 -8.20 0.47 -10.29
N PRO A 57 -7.44 1.56 -10.46
CA PRO A 57 -6.02 1.46 -10.83
C PRO A 57 -5.24 0.61 -9.82
N LEU A 58 -4.23 -0.11 -10.31
CA LEU A 58 -3.32 -0.85 -9.44
C LEU A 58 -2.44 0.12 -8.65
N LEU A 59 -2.18 -0.23 -7.40
CA LEU A 59 -1.22 0.47 -6.56
C LEU A 59 0.13 -0.25 -6.66
N GLU A 60 1.17 0.48 -7.03
CA GLU A 60 2.55 0.01 -7.00
C GLU A 60 3.02 -0.12 -5.54
N GLY A 61 3.88 -1.10 -5.29
CA GLY A 61 4.51 -1.29 -4.00
C GLY A 61 5.66 -0.33 -3.74
N LEU A 62 6.36 -0.54 -2.63
CA LEU A 62 7.49 0.31 -2.18
C LEU A 62 8.65 0.34 -3.18
N ASP A 63 8.74 -0.67 -4.07
CA ASP A 63 9.73 -0.73 -5.16
C ASP A 63 9.45 0.26 -6.32
N GLY A 64 8.25 0.84 -6.35
CA GLY A 64 7.85 1.81 -7.37
C GLY A 64 7.57 1.22 -8.75
N VAL A 65 7.59 -0.09 -8.92
CA VAL A 65 7.52 -0.75 -10.23
C VAL A 65 6.44 -1.81 -10.27
N GLN A 66 6.45 -2.74 -9.32
CA GLN A 66 5.52 -3.87 -9.30
C GLN A 66 4.30 -3.53 -8.44
N LYS A 67 3.16 -4.13 -8.77
CA LYS A 67 1.97 -3.98 -7.94
C LYS A 67 2.26 -4.42 -6.50
N MET A 68 1.68 -3.72 -5.54
CA MET A 68 1.81 -4.07 -4.13
C MET A 68 1.34 -5.51 -3.88
N SER A 69 2.17 -6.32 -3.24
CA SER A 69 1.87 -7.73 -2.98
C SER A 69 2.62 -8.25 -1.77
N LYS A 70 1.94 -9.08 -0.95
CA LYS A 70 2.58 -9.80 0.17
C LYS A 70 3.71 -10.72 -0.31
N SER A 71 3.50 -11.41 -1.45
CA SER A 71 4.50 -12.34 -2.00
C SER A 71 5.79 -11.68 -2.49
N LEU A 72 5.73 -10.38 -2.83
CA LEU A 72 6.88 -9.58 -3.25
C LEU A 72 7.54 -8.85 -2.09
N GLY A 73 6.91 -8.78 -0.91
CA GLY A 73 7.43 -8.06 0.23
C GLY A 73 7.46 -6.52 0.06
N ASN A 74 6.83 -5.99 -0.99
CA ASN A 74 6.83 -4.57 -1.34
C ASN A 74 5.57 -3.83 -0.83
N TYR A 75 4.96 -4.32 0.23
CA TYR A 75 3.67 -3.84 0.73
C TYR A 75 3.79 -3.09 2.06
N ILE A 76 2.77 -2.26 2.33
CA ILE A 76 2.48 -1.72 3.66
C ILE A 76 1.32 -2.55 4.22
N GLY A 77 1.56 -3.27 5.32
CA GLY A 77 0.52 -4.07 5.98
C GLY A 77 -0.38 -3.19 6.84
N ILE A 78 -1.68 -3.42 6.77
CA ILE A 78 -2.66 -2.68 7.59
C ILE A 78 -2.64 -3.08 9.07
N ASP A 79 -2.01 -4.20 9.38
CA ASP A 79 -1.82 -4.78 10.71
C ASP A 79 -0.39 -4.60 11.24
N GLU A 80 0.46 -3.86 10.52
CA GLU A 80 1.81 -3.54 10.96
C GLU A 80 1.80 -2.48 12.08
N GLU A 81 2.83 -2.50 12.90
CA GLU A 81 3.04 -1.48 13.94
C GLU A 81 3.09 -0.06 13.34
N PRO A 82 2.51 0.95 14.00
CA PRO A 82 2.44 2.33 13.48
C PRO A 82 3.77 2.89 13.00
N LYS A 83 4.86 2.60 13.71
CA LYS A 83 6.21 3.06 13.37
C LYS A 83 6.73 2.43 12.08
N GLU A 84 6.49 1.13 11.90
CA GLU A 84 6.86 0.38 10.69
C GLU A 84 6.04 0.88 9.49
N MET A 85 4.74 1.03 9.66
CA MET A 85 3.84 1.57 8.63
C MET A 85 4.29 2.98 8.21
N TYR A 86 4.61 3.85 9.15
CA TYR A 86 5.10 5.20 8.89
C TYR A 86 6.43 5.18 8.13
N GLY A 87 7.39 4.38 8.58
CA GLY A 87 8.70 4.23 7.94
C GLY A 87 8.59 3.72 6.50
N LYS A 88 7.74 2.73 6.26
CA LYS A 88 7.45 2.22 4.91
C LYS A 88 6.79 3.27 4.02
N ALA A 89 5.82 4.02 4.53
CA ALA A 89 5.20 5.11 3.79
C ALA A 89 6.21 6.21 3.43
N MET A 90 7.16 6.50 4.31
CA MET A 90 8.26 7.43 4.04
C MET A 90 9.26 6.91 2.98
N SER A 91 9.34 5.60 2.76
CA SER A 91 10.23 4.99 1.76
C SER A 91 9.66 4.96 0.34
N ILE A 92 8.39 5.28 0.15
CA ILE A 92 7.74 5.36 -1.17
C ILE A 92 8.51 6.33 -2.07
N PRO A 93 8.79 6.00 -3.36
CA PRO A 93 9.36 6.95 -4.31
C PRO A 93 8.53 8.23 -4.45
N ASP A 94 9.20 9.38 -4.61
CA ASP A 94 8.51 10.68 -4.67
C ASP A 94 7.51 10.76 -5.83
N GLU A 95 7.82 10.10 -6.95
CA GLU A 95 6.99 10.04 -8.16
C GLU A 95 5.65 9.33 -7.92
N LEU A 96 5.57 8.43 -6.94
CA LEU A 96 4.35 7.70 -6.59
C LEU A 96 3.53 8.38 -5.51
N MET A 97 4.07 9.37 -4.84
CA MET A 97 3.45 9.98 -3.67
C MET A 97 2.02 10.48 -3.95
N MET A 98 1.81 11.22 -5.05
CA MET A 98 0.48 11.71 -5.42
C MET A 98 -0.48 10.58 -5.76
N ARG A 99 0.01 9.48 -6.35
CA ARG A 99 -0.81 8.29 -6.60
C ARG A 99 -1.26 7.61 -5.31
N TYR A 100 -0.41 7.58 -4.30
CA TYR A 100 -0.81 7.10 -2.97
C TYR A 100 -1.84 8.03 -2.31
N PHE A 101 -1.69 9.35 -2.40
CA PHE A 101 -2.72 10.27 -1.93
C PHE A 101 -4.07 9.98 -2.59
N MET A 102 -4.10 9.80 -3.91
CA MET A 102 -5.30 9.55 -4.68
C MET A 102 -5.97 8.21 -4.34
N LEU A 103 -5.19 7.13 -4.16
CA LEU A 103 -5.71 5.77 -4.06
C LEU A 103 -5.87 5.25 -2.63
N VAL A 104 -5.16 5.83 -1.65
CA VAL A 104 -5.06 5.28 -0.29
C VAL A 104 -5.55 6.25 0.78
N THR A 105 -5.86 7.49 0.42
CA THR A 105 -6.35 8.49 1.38
C THR A 105 -7.73 9.02 1.03
N ASP A 106 -8.35 9.67 1.99
CA ASP A 106 -9.63 10.37 1.85
C ASP A 106 -9.47 11.87 1.49
N MET A 107 -8.27 12.25 1.02
CA MET A 107 -7.97 13.64 0.65
C MET A 107 -8.85 14.08 -0.53
N PRO A 108 -9.58 15.20 -0.41
CA PRO A 108 -10.37 15.76 -1.52
C PRO A 108 -9.52 16.01 -2.76
N ILE A 109 -10.12 15.86 -3.94
CA ILE A 109 -9.42 16.05 -5.23
C ILE A 109 -8.84 17.48 -5.34
N GLU A 110 -9.56 18.46 -4.85
CA GLU A 110 -9.13 19.88 -4.86
C GLU A 110 -7.84 20.08 -4.05
N ASP A 111 -7.73 19.40 -2.88
CA ASP A 111 -6.55 19.45 -2.02
C ASP A 111 -5.36 18.70 -2.66
N GLN A 112 -5.64 17.60 -3.39
CA GLN A 112 -4.62 16.86 -4.14
C GLN A 112 -4.04 17.73 -5.27
N GLU A 113 -4.88 18.41 -6.05
CA GLU A 113 -4.45 19.32 -7.11
C GLU A 113 -3.66 20.53 -6.57
N ASP A 114 -4.04 21.08 -5.42
CA ASP A 114 -3.29 22.15 -4.77
C ASP A 114 -1.91 21.66 -4.31
N MET A 115 -1.87 20.50 -3.68
CA MET A 115 -0.63 19.87 -3.24
C MET A 115 0.33 19.63 -4.41
N GLU A 116 -0.17 19.11 -5.54
CA GLU A 116 0.62 18.85 -6.73
C GLU A 116 1.25 20.14 -7.28
N LYS A 117 0.46 21.22 -7.39
CA LYS A 117 0.95 22.56 -7.82
C LYS A 117 2.03 23.10 -6.88
N ARG A 118 1.87 22.92 -5.57
CA ARG A 118 2.84 23.38 -4.57
C ARG A 118 4.12 22.56 -4.57
N LEU A 119 4.05 21.26 -4.88
CA LEU A 119 5.21 20.42 -5.11
C LEU A 119 5.97 20.84 -6.38
N GLU A 120 5.27 21.06 -7.49
CA GLU A 120 5.85 21.51 -8.76
C GLU A 120 6.51 22.88 -8.66
N SER A 121 5.89 23.82 -7.93
CA SER A 121 6.42 25.16 -7.70
C SER A 121 7.58 25.20 -6.70
N GLY A 122 7.82 24.11 -5.96
CA GLY A 122 8.81 24.05 -4.89
C GLY A 122 8.38 24.75 -3.58
N GLU A 123 7.15 25.20 -3.48
CA GLU A 123 6.59 25.76 -2.25
C GLU A 123 6.44 24.70 -1.16
N LEU A 124 6.07 23.48 -1.53
CA LEU A 124 6.00 22.33 -0.65
C LEU A 124 7.17 21.38 -0.93
N HIS A 125 7.93 21.06 0.12
CA HIS A 125 9.02 20.13 -0.02
C HIS A 125 8.49 18.68 -0.10
N PRO A 126 8.95 17.82 -1.03
CA PRO A 126 8.47 16.43 -1.17
C PRO A 126 8.51 15.62 0.13
N ARG A 127 9.54 15.84 0.96
CA ARG A 127 9.62 15.20 2.29
C ARG A 127 8.42 15.54 3.16
N ASP A 128 7.98 16.80 3.19
CA ASP A 128 6.92 17.26 4.08
C ASP A 128 5.56 16.75 3.60
N ALA A 129 5.35 16.70 2.28
CA ALA A 129 4.19 16.03 1.68
C ALA A 129 4.18 14.52 2.01
N LYS A 130 5.33 13.85 1.90
CA LYS A 130 5.46 12.42 2.25
C LYS A 130 5.19 12.15 3.72
N MET A 131 5.64 13.03 4.62
CA MET A 131 5.32 12.95 6.04
C MET A 131 3.81 13.09 6.29
N GLN A 132 3.13 13.98 5.56
CA GLN A 132 1.68 14.09 5.61
C GLN A 132 0.99 12.82 5.11
N LEU A 133 1.46 12.22 4.01
CA LEU A 133 0.96 10.94 3.50
C LEU A 133 1.11 9.83 4.55
N ALA A 134 2.32 9.67 5.09
CA ALA A 134 2.62 8.65 6.09
C ALA A 134 1.75 8.79 7.33
N ARG A 135 1.60 10.02 7.86
CA ARG A 135 0.70 10.29 8.97
C ARG A 135 -0.76 9.96 8.64
N THR A 136 -1.22 10.30 7.43
CA THR A 136 -2.59 10.01 7.00
C THR A 136 -2.84 8.51 6.93
N ILE A 137 -1.91 7.72 6.38
CA ILE A 137 -2.01 6.26 6.31
C ILE A 137 -2.07 5.67 7.72
N VAL A 138 -1.14 6.03 8.60
CA VAL A 138 -1.15 5.51 9.99
C VAL A 138 -2.43 5.90 10.73
N ARG A 139 -2.90 7.14 10.56
CA ARG A 139 -4.15 7.61 11.17
C ARG A 139 -5.36 6.77 10.76
N LEU A 140 -5.45 6.36 9.50
CA LEU A 140 -6.57 5.56 8.98
C LEU A 140 -6.71 4.20 9.69
N TYR A 141 -5.59 3.59 10.08
CA TYR A 141 -5.59 2.24 10.64
C TYR A 141 -5.37 2.19 12.15
N HIS A 142 -4.66 3.17 12.71
CA HIS A 142 -4.25 3.17 14.13
C HIS A 142 -4.72 4.39 14.92
N GLY A 143 -5.35 5.38 14.26
CA GLY A 143 -5.83 6.61 14.89
C GLY A 143 -4.79 7.72 14.98
N GLU A 144 -5.26 8.90 15.40
CA GLU A 144 -4.45 10.13 15.37
C GLU A 144 -3.27 10.09 16.34
N GLU A 145 -3.47 9.57 17.55
CA GLU A 145 -2.42 9.51 18.58
C GLU A 145 -1.22 8.68 18.11
N ALA A 146 -1.48 7.47 17.61
CA ALA A 146 -0.44 6.59 17.08
C ALA A 146 0.27 7.19 15.86
N ALA A 147 -0.44 7.94 15.01
CA ALA A 147 0.15 8.61 13.87
C ALA A 147 1.12 9.72 14.26
N LEU A 148 0.77 10.51 15.28
CA LEU A 148 1.64 11.55 15.82
C LEU A 148 2.88 10.96 16.51
N GLU A 149 2.71 9.91 17.30
CA GLU A 149 3.83 9.22 17.96
C GLU A 149 4.80 8.60 16.92
N ALA A 150 4.27 7.99 15.88
CA ALA A 150 5.09 7.42 14.80
C ALA A 150 5.87 8.51 14.05
N GLU A 151 5.24 9.66 13.79
CA GLU A 151 5.90 10.81 13.17
C GLU A 151 7.02 11.38 14.05
N GLU A 152 6.77 11.55 15.34
CA GLU A 152 7.77 12.05 16.29
C GLU A 152 8.96 11.10 16.41
N GLU A 153 8.70 9.80 16.50
CA GLU A 153 9.75 8.78 16.53
C GLU A 153 10.58 8.78 15.25
N PHE A 154 9.94 8.87 14.08
CA PHE A 154 10.64 8.98 12.81
C PHE A 154 11.54 10.22 12.75
N LYS A 155 11.04 11.38 13.17
CA LYS A 155 11.83 12.62 13.26
C LYS A 155 13.02 12.46 14.19
N ARG A 156 12.81 11.84 15.34
CA ARG A 156 13.85 11.61 16.35
C ARG A 156 14.97 10.73 15.82
N VAL A 157 14.62 9.61 15.21
CA VAL A 157 15.60 8.62 14.72
C VAL A 157 16.33 9.13 13.46
N PHE A 158 15.60 9.58 12.45
CA PHE A 158 16.16 9.86 11.14
C PHE A 158 16.60 11.31 10.94
N GLN A 159 16.00 12.28 11.61
CA GLN A 159 16.38 13.69 11.48
C GLN A 159 17.36 14.13 12.58
N GLN A 160 17.16 13.67 13.82
CA GLN A 160 18.02 14.04 14.96
C GLN A 160 19.13 13.02 15.21
N ARG A 161 19.13 11.87 14.50
CA ARG A 161 20.08 10.76 14.68
C ARG A 161 20.12 10.24 16.12
N ALA A 162 19.01 10.31 16.83
CA ALA A 162 18.87 9.73 18.17
C ALA A 162 18.67 8.22 18.05
N LEU A 163 18.99 7.51 19.13
CA LEU A 163 18.72 6.07 19.18
C LEU A 163 17.20 5.82 19.23
N PRO A 164 16.70 4.75 18.57
CA PRO A 164 15.30 4.33 18.72
C PRO A 164 14.93 4.11 20.19
N THR A 165 13.66 4.33 20.56
CA THR A 165 13.18 4.07 21.92
C THR A 165 13.12 2.60 22.27
N ASP A 166 13.00 1.76 21.24
CA ASP A 166 12.77 0.32 21.37
C ASP A 166 13.97 -0.46 20.82
N ILE A 167 15.10 -0.35 21.53
CA ILE A 167 16.30 -1.12 21.21
C ILE A 167 16.24 -2.41 22.02
N PRO A 168 16.20 -3.60 21.38
CA PRO A 168 16.24 -4.85 22.10
C PRO A 168 17.58 -4.99 22.85
N GLU A 169 17.52 -5.15 24.16
CA GLU A 169 18.70 -5.40 24.98
C GLU A 169 19.03 -6.90 24.97
N TYR A 170 20.24 -7.22 24.54
CA TYR A 170 20.77 -8.57 24.64
C TYR A 170 21.78 -8.65 25.78
N ALA A 171 21.44 -9.35 26.85
CA ALA A 171 22.39 -9.70 27.90
C ALA A 171 23.35 -10.77 27.35
N MET A 172 24.63 -10.46 27.31
CA MET A 172 25.66 -11.43 26.96
C MET A 172 26.54 -11.68 28.20
N ASP A 173 26.93 -12.93 28.40
CA ASP A 173 27.98 -13.26 29.37
C ASP A 173 29.25 -12.50 29.00
N ALA A 174 30.03 -12.09 29.98
CA ALA A 174 31.26 -11.33 29.73
C ALA A 174 32.16 -12.07 28.75
N PRO A 175 32.45 -11.54 27.56
CA PRO A 175 33.22 -12.24 26.56
C PRO A 175 34.66 -12.40 27.02
N THR A 176 35.20 -13.59 26.82
CA THR A 176 36.62 -13.89 27.09
C THR A 176 37.57 -13.34 26.04
N GLU A 177 37.01 -12.93 24.87
CA GLU A 177 37.74 -12.30 23.77
C GLU A 177 37.07 -11.02 23.34
N PRO A 178 37.82 -10.06 22.74
CA PRO A 178 37.22 -8.81 22.22
C PRO A 178 36.15 -9.08 21.16
N ILE A 179 34.96 -8.52 21.36
CA ILE A 179 33.88 -8.59 20.38
C ILE A 179 34.12 -7.51 19.31
N PHE A 180 34.13 -7.92 18.06
CA PHE A 180 34.13 -6.98 16.93
C PHE A 180 32.73 -6.38 16.76
N VAL A 181 32.59 -5.08 17.00
CA VAL A 181 31.36 -4.32 16.70
C VAL A 181 31.57 -3.67 15.33
N PRO A 182 30.77 -4.04 14.31
CA PRO A 182 30.85 -3.39 13.02
C PRO A 182 30.58 -1.88 13.17
N GLN A 183 31.42 -1.04 12.58
CA GLN A 183 31.11 0.38 12.45
C GLN A 183 30.09 0.53 11.31
N PHE A 184 28.88 1.02 11.63
CA PHE A 184 27.86 1.37 10.66
C PHE A 184 28.06 2.81 10.15
#